data_d2455c02e5f0e357b0f1e2fadf31775b
#
_entry.id   d2455c02e5f0e357b0f1e2fadf31775b
#
_cell.length_a   1.000
_cell.length_b   1.000
_cell.length_c   1.000
_cell.angle_alpha   90.00
_cell.angle_beta   90.00
_cell.angle_gamma   90.00
#
_symmetry.space_group_name_H-M   'P 1'
#
loop_
_entity.id
_entity.type
_entity.pdbx_description
1 polymer ?
#
loop_
_entity_poly.entity_id
_entity_poly.type
_entity_poly.pdbx_seq_one_letter_code
_entity_poly.pdbx_strand_id
1 'polypeptide(L)'
;MTDPLQLPPLRGDYRIITCVMPAGRGAEVLETLRREQGVVSASIHHARGIGTHSLRHRVYSDEKQVITAVVAAEQGDAVFELIYFSAGIDAPHAGMVMMGHVFRAAGTALLPVVGEDVQ
;
A
#
# COMPACT_ATOMS: atom_id res chain seq x y z
N MET A 1 2.63 -28.54 -14.94
CA MET A 1 2.26 -27.88 -13.69
C MET A 1 3.51 -27.65 -12.85
N THR A 2 3.68 -26.46 -12.34
CA THR A 2 4.87 -26.15 -11.57
C THR A 2 4.73 -26.64 -10.13
N ASP A 3 5.77 -27.28 -9.64
CA ASP A 3 5.86 -27.67 -8.24
C ASP A 3 5.78 -26.39 -7.38
N PRO A 4 4.98 -26.37 -6.31
CA PRO A 4 4.92 -25.20 -5.43
C PRO A 4 6.27 -24.76 -4.90
N LEU A 5 7.21 -25.67 -4.73
CA LEU A 5 8.55 -25.33 -4.27
C LEU A 5 9.42 -24.73 -5.35
N GLN A 6 8.94 -24.73 -6.59
CA GLN A 6 9.67 -24.21 -7.74
C GLN A 6 9.03 -22.95 -8.32
N LEU A 7 8.09 -22.34 -7.58
CA LEU A 7 7.53 -21.07 -8.01
C LEU A 7 8.64 -20.03 -8.10
N PRO A 8 8.65 -19.26 -9.19
CA PRO A 8 9.70 -18.25 -9.33
C PRO A 8 9.56 -17.20 -8.22
N PRO A 9 10.64 -16.88 -7.52
CA PRO A 9 10.60 -15.80 -6.57
C PRO A 9 10.53 -14.46 -7.28
N LEU A 10 10.08 -13.44 -6.57
CA LEU A 10 10.21 -12.08 -7.06
C LEU A 10 11.69 -11.77 -7.23
N ARG A 11 12.01 -11.10 -8.31
CA ARG A 11 13.37 -10.66 -8.56
C ARG A 11 13.55 -9.25 -8.03
N GLY A 12 14.67 -9.03 -7.38
CA GLY A 12 14.98 -7.74 -6.84
C GLY A 12 14.52 -7.58 -5.40
N ASP A 13 14.73 -6.40 -4.89
CA ASP A 13 14.43 -6.04 -3.52
C ASP A 13 13.18 -5.17 -3.54
N TYR A 14 12.19 -5.55 -2.78
CA TYR A 14 10.89 -4.88 -2.78
C TYR A 14 10.49 -4.47 -1.38
N ARG A 15 9.64 -3.45 -1.34
CA ARG A 15 9.04 -2.97 -0.10
C ARG A 15 7.54 -3.08 -0.20
N ILE A 16 6.91 -3.39 0.92
CA ILE A 16 5.47 -3.35 1.04
C ILE A 16 5.11 -2.14 1.89
N ILE A 17 4.18 -1.33 1.41
CA ILE A 17 3.73 -0.14 2.13
C ILE A 17 2.25 -0.30 2.37
N THR A 18 1.86 -0.19 3.64
CA THR A 18 0.49 -0.31 4.05
C THR A 18 0.05 0.98 4.72
N CYS A 19 -1.06 1.52 4.27
CA CYS A 19 -1.61 2.74 4.84
C CYS A 19 -3.04 2.50 5.29
N VAL A 20 -3.30 2.74 6.56
CA VAL A 20 -4.64 2.72 7.12
C VAL A 20 -5.09 4.16 7.25
N MET A 21 -6.20 4.50 6.63
CA MET A 21 -6.67 5.89 6.59
C MET A 21 -8.19 5.95 6.69
N PRO A 22 -8.74 7.13 6.98
CA PRO A 22 -10.19 7.29 6.95
C PRO A 22 -10.73 6.99 5.56
N ALA A 23 -11.96 6.49 5.49
CA ALA A 23 -12.58 6.18 4.21
C ALA A 23 -12.79 7.44 3.38
N GLY A 24 -12.74 7.27 2.07
CA GLY A 24 -13.07 8.34 1.14
C GLY A 24 -11.92 8.86 0.29
N ARG A 25 -10.68 8.59 0.66
CA ARG A 25 -9.52 9.10 -0.07
C ARG A 25 -8.74 8.06 -0.87
N GLY A 26 -9.10 6.79 -0.71
CA GLY A 26 -8.30 5.71 -1.27
C GLY A 26 -8.09 5.78 -2.76
N ALA A 27 -9.16 6.02 -3.52
CA ALA A 27 -9.05 6.06 -4.98
C ALA A 27 -8.15 7.20 -5.44
N GLU A 28 -8.25 8.35 -4.78
CA GLU A 28 -7.42 9.50 -5.09
C GLU A 28 -5.96 9.23 -4.82
N VAL A 29 -5.67 8.57 -3.69
CA VAL A 29 -4.30 8.20 -3.34
C VAL A 29 -3.73 7.22 -4.37
N LEU A 30 -4.50 6.21 -4.77
CA LEU A 30 -4.05 5.26 -5.78
C LEU A 30 -3.75 5.96 -7.10
N GLU A 31 -4.59 6.89 -7.51
CA GLU A 31 -4.37 7.61 -8.76
C GLU A 31 -3.11 8.48 -8.67
N THR A 32 -2.87 9.08 -7.52
CA THR A 32 -1.66 9.86 -7.30
C THR A 32 -0.41 8.98 -7.39
N LEU A 33 -0.47 7.79 -6.79
CA LEU A 33 0.65 6.85 -6.85
C LEU A 33 0.94 6.42 -8.28
N ARG A 34 -0.10 6.12 -9.03
CA ARG A 34 0.06 5.72 -10.43
C ARG A 34 0.67 6.85 -11.26
N ARG A 35 0.15 8.05 -11.10
CA ARG A 35 0.55 9.19 -11.90
C ARG A 35 1.96 9.67 -11.58
N GLU A 36 2.31 9.74 -10.30
CA GLU A 36 3.56 10.36 -9.90
C GLU A 36 4.70 9.37 -9.71
N GLN A 37 4.41 8.13 -9.39
CA GLN A 37 5.44 7.13 -9.13
C GLN A 37 5.32 5.89 -10.02
N GLY A 38 4.31 5.87 -10.88
CA GLY A 38 4.10 4.72 -11.76
C GLY A 38 3.72 3.45 -11.02
N VAL A 39 3.20 3.56 -9.81
CA VAL A 39 2.85 2.38 -9.02
C VAL A 39 1.58 1.76 -9.57
N VAL A 40 1.66 0.49 -9.93
CA VAL A 40 0.52 -0.27 -10.42
C VAL A 40 0.21 -1.49 -9.55
N SER A 41 1.06 -1.80 -8.60
CA SER A 41 0.88 -2.93 -7.69
C SER A 41 0.32 -2.45 -6.37
N ALA A 42 -0.87 -1.86 -6.41
CA ALA A 42 -1.52 -1.34 -5.23
C ALA A 42 -2.98 -1.72 -5.23
N SER A 43 -3.52 -1.90 -4.03
CA SER A 43 -4.92 -2.27 -3.86
C SER A 43 -5.53 -1.51 -2.71
N ILE A 44 -6.86 -1.39 -2.73
CA ILE A 44 -7.63 -0.79 -1.66
C ILE A 44 -8.51 -1.87 -1.04
N HIS A 45 -8.57 -1.86 0.27
CA HIS A 45 -9.51 -2.69 1.02
C HIS A 45 -10.29 -1.81 1.98
N HIS A 46 -11.49 -2.22 2.28
CA HIS A 46 -12.27 -1.57 3.32
C HIS A 46 -12.09 -2.35 4.62
N ALA A 47 -12.02 -1.62 5.73
CA ALA A 47 -11.85 -2.22 7.03
C ALA A 47 -12.63 -1.42 8.05
N ARG A 48 -12.92 -2.05 9.19
CA ARG A 48 -13.53 -1.37 10.32
C ARG A 48 -12.62 -1.53 11.52
N GLY A 49 -12.54 -0.50 12.30
CA GLY A 49 -11.71 -0.53 13.48
C GLY A 49 -12.23 0.41 14.54
N ILE A 50 -11.62 0.34 15.70
CA ILE A 50 -11.90 1.27 16.79
C ILE A 50 -10.70 2.19 16.89
N GLY A 51 -10.92 3.46 16.64
CA GLY A 51 -9.88 4.47 16.76
C GLY A 51 -10.15 5.39 17.93
N THR A 52 -9.22 6.28 18.18
CA THR A 52 -9.35 7.27 19.24
C THR A 52 -10.61 8.10 19.09
N HIS A 53 -10.91 8.48 17.85
CA HIS A 53 -12.09 9.27 17.55
C HIS A 53 -13.37 8.49 17.87
N SER A 54 -13.41 7.23 17.47
CA SER A 54 -14.57 6.37 17.69
C SER A 54 -14.87 6.20 19.18
N LEU A 55 -13.84 5.95 19.98
CA LEU A 55 -14.00 5.80 21.42
C LEU A 55 -14.49 7.09 22.06
N ARG A 56 -13.97 8.20 21.60
CA ARG A 56 -14.29 9.52 22.12
C ARG A 56 -15.74 9.89 21.91
N HIS A 57 -16.29 9.49 20.78
CA HIS A 57 -17.67 9.78 20.40
C HIS A 57 -18.60 8.60 20.62
N ARG A 58 -18.13 7.57 21.33
CA ARG A 58 -18.90 6.34 21.64
C ARG A 58 -19.35 5.61 20.38
N VAL A 59 -18.56 5.71 19.33
CA VAL A 59 -18.75 4.94 18.11
C VAL A 59 -17.81 3.74 18.20
N TYR A 60 -18.34 2.54 18.09
CA TYR A 60 -17.54 1.34 18.32
C TYR A 60 -16.84 0.82 17.08
N SER A 61 -17.22 1.29 15.90
CA SER A 61 -16.51 0.95 14.69
C SER A 61 -16.42 2.17 13.80
N ASP A 62 -15.30 2.27 13.11
CA ASP A 62 -15.02 3.38 12.23
C ASP A 62 -14.60 2.82 10.90
N GLU A 63 -15.17 3.33 9.83
CA GLU A 63 -14.88 2.83 8.50
C GLU A 63 -13.52 3.35 8.04
N LYS A 64 -12.67 2.43 7.61
CA LYS A 64 -11.33 2.75 7.15
C LYS A 64 -11.11 2.19 5.76
N GLN A 65 -10.14 2.74 5.10
CA GLN A 65 -9.58 2.15 3.89
C GLN A 65 -8.15 1.78 4.15
N VAL A 66 -7.73 0.65 3.60
CA VAL A 66 -6.36 0.18 3.72
C VAL A 66 -5.79 0.10 2.32
N ILE A 67 -4.72 0.83 2.07
CA ILE A 67 -3.98 0.71 0.82
C ILE A 67 -2.76 -0.14 1.06
N THR A 68 -2.53 -1.10 0.18
CA THR A 68 -1.31 -1.89 0.19
C THR A 68 -0.64 -1.71 -1.17
N ALA A 69 0.61 -1.32 -1.16
CA ALA A 69 1.40 -1.16 -2.38
C ALA A 69 2.70 -1.91 -2.24
N VAL A 70 3.13 -2.57 -3.31
CA VAL A 70 4.42 -3.24 -3.35
C VAL A 70 5.26 -2.53 -4.40
N VAL A 71 6.42 -2.05 -4.02
CA VAL A 71 7.27 -1.24 -4.89
C VAL A 71 8.72 -1.70 -4.79
N ALA A 72 9.51 -1.33 -5.78
CA ALA A 72 10.94 -1.58 -5.73
C ALA A 72 11.55 -0.82 -4.56
N ALA A 73 12.61 -1.38 -4.00
CA ALA A 73 13.27 -0.79 -2.83
C ALA A 73 13.65 0.66 -3.06
N GLU A 74 14.15 1.00 -4.25
CA GLU A 74 14.58 2.36 -4.55
C GLU A 74 13.44 3.36 -4.62
N GLN A 75 12.20 2.89 -4.76
CA GLN A 75 11.03 3.76 -4.73
C GLN A 75 10.40 3.84 -3.35
N GLY A 76 10.85 3.00 -2.42
CA GLY A 76 10.18 2.84 -1.14
C GLY A 76 9.96 4.15 -0.39
N ASP A 77 11.02 4.91 -0.20
CA ASP A 77 10.93 6.15 0.56
C ASP A 77 10.06 7.20 -0.13
N ALA A 78 10.19 7.32 -1.43
CA ALA A 78 9.39 8.30 -2.19
C ALA A 78 7.91 7.94 -2.15
N VAL A 79 7.57 6.66 -2.30
CA VAL A 79 6.19 6.21 -2.25
C VAL A 79 5.63 6.36 -0.84
N PHE A 80 6.42 6.02 0.16
CA PHE A 80 6.02 6.17 1.55
C PHE A 80 5.64 7.63 1.85
N GLU A 81 6.50 8.56 1.48
CA GLU A 81 6.25 9.99 1.69
C GLU A 81 5.03 10.46 0.93
N LEU A 82 4.89 10.03 -0.31
CA LEU A 82 3.75 10.41 -1.13
C LEU A 82 2.44 9.95 -0.51
N ILE A 83 2.39 8.73 0.00
CA ILE A 83 1.21 8.22 0.69
C ILE A 83 0.96 9.01 1.96
N TYR A 84 1.99 9.27 2.74
CA TYR A 84 1.87 9.98 3.99
C TYR A 84 1.14 11.31 3.80
N PHE A 85 1.53 12.07 2.80
CA PHE A 85 0.90 13.37 2.54
C PHE A 85 -0.42 13.25 1.79
N SER A 86 -0.50 12.37 0.78
CA SER A 86 -1.73 12.23 -0.02
C SER A 86 -2.90 11.72 0.80
N ALA A 87 -2.63 10.82 1.74
CA ALA A 87 -3.67 10.27 2.59
C ALA A 87 -3.97 11.14 3.80
N GLY A 88 -3.22 12.21 3.99
CA GLY A 88 -3.43 13.13 5.11
C GLY A 88 -2.99 12.57 6.45
N ILE A 89 -2.03 11.65 6.44
CA ILE A 89 -1.55 10.99 7.68
C ILE A 89 -0.82 11.97 8.60
N ASP A 90 -0.38 13.09 8.06
CA ASP A 90 0.23 14.15 8.83
C ASP A 90 -0.74 14.86 9.78
N ALA A 91 -2.05 14.65 9.59
CA ALA A 91 -3.04 15.20 10.52
C ALA A 91 -3.18 14.31 11.75
N PRO A 92 -3.49 14.86 12.93
CA PRO A 92 -3.68 14.05 14.13
C PRO A 92 -4.78 13.01 13.94
N HIS A 93 -4.51 11.80 14.42
CA HIS A 93 -5.47 10.69 14.40
C HIS A 93 -5.99 10.30 13.02
N ALA A 94 -5.24 10.65 11.99
CA ALA A 94 -5.68 10.36 10.61
C ALA A 94 -5.46 8.90 10.21
N GLY A 95 -4.50 8.23 10.84
CA GLY A 95 -4.21 6.85 10.48
C GLY A 95 -2.73 6.54 10.63
N MET A 96 -2.28 5.59 9.84
CA MET A 96 -0.90 5.11 9.94
C MET A 96 -0.40 4.62 8.60
N VAL A 97 0.84 4.87 8.29
CA VAL A 97 1.52 4.30 7.15
C VAL A 97 2.75 3.53 7.64
N MET A 98 2.96 2.36 7.07
CA MET A 98 4.06 1.46 7.45
C MET A 98 4.75 0.94 6.21
N MET A 99 6.04 0.67 6.33
CA MET A 99 6.80 0.08 5.25
C MET A 99 7.60 -1.11 5.78
N GLY A 100 7.61 -2.19 5.03
CA GLY A 100 8.35 -3.38 5.38
C GLY A 100 9.05 -4.00 4.19
N HIS A 101 9.88 -4.97 4.47
CA HIS A 101 10.53 -5.77 3.44
C HIS A 101 9.61 -6.86 2.96
N VAL A 102 9.72 -7.20 1.69
CA VAL A 102 9.10 -8.40 1.17
C VAL A 102 10.18 -9.48 1.17
N PHE A 103 10.08 -10.43 2.09
CA PHE A 103 11.06 -11.50 2.17
C PHE A 103 10.88 -12.55 1.08
N ARG A 104 9.64 -12.83 0.75
CA ARG A 104 9.34 -13.83 -0.24
C ARG A 104 7.95 -13.59 -0.80
N ALA A 105 7.86 -13.63 -2.11
CA ALA A 105 6.57 -13.55 -2.78
C ALA A 105 6.67 -14.29 -4.09
N ALA A 106 5.54 -14.71 -4.60
CA ALA A 106 5.45 -15.36 -5.89
C ALA A 106 4.17 -14.93 -6.57
N GLY A 107 4.23 -14.79 -7.86
CA GLY A 107 3.11 -14.36 -8.66
C GLY A 107 3.61 -13.71 -9.92
N THR A 108 2.74 -13.55 -10.88
CA THR A 108 3.16 -13.07 -12.18
C THR A 108 2.56 -11.74 -12.57
N ALA A 109 1.56 -11.27 -11.85
CA ALA A 109 0.81 -10.13 -12.30
C ALA A 109 0.81 -8.95 -11.35
N LEU A 110 1.45 -9.08 -10.19
CA LEU A 110 1.32 -8.07 -9.16
C LEU A 110 2.33 -6.94 -9.29
N LEU A 111 3.46 -7.20 -9.92
CA LEU A 111 4.53 -6.20 -9.96
C LEU A 111 5.05 -6.04 -11.36
N PRO A 112 5.26 -4.81 -11.81
CA PRO A 112 6.02 -4.59 -13.02
C PRO A 112 7.45 -5.05 -12.78
N VAL A 113 8.07 -5.61 -13.79
CA VAL A 113 9.48 -5.98 -13.70
C VAL A 113 10.29 -4.70 -13.83
N VAL A 114 11.14 -4.46 -12.84
CA VAL A 114 11.96 -3.25 -12.83
C VAL A 114 12.87 -3.25 -14.04
N GLY A 115 12.85 -2.14 -14.78
CA GLY A 115 13.70 -1.99 -15.94
C GLY A 115 13.13 -2.55 -17.22
N GLU A 116 11.99 -3.22 -17.17
CA GLU A 116 11.32 -3.67 -18.38
C GLU A 116 10.21 -2.70 -18.74
N ASP A 117 10.07 -2.46 -20.01
CA ASP A 117 8.93 -1.72 -20.50
C ASP A 117 7.71 -2.61 -20.41
N VAL A 118 6.68 -2.11 -19.78
CA VAL A 118 5.42 -2.81 -19.74
C VAL A 118 4.73 -2.56 -21.05
N GLN A 119 4.66 -3.59 -21.84
CA GLN A 119 4.09 -3.49 -23.16
C GLN A 119 2.58 -3.53 -23.13
#